data_bace0d0bf0f9a6364ca5df5b609aff80
#
_entry.id   bace0d0bf0f9a6364ca5df5b609aff80
#
_cell.length_a   1.000
_cell.length_b   1.000
_cell.length_c   1.000
_cell.angle_alpha   90.00
_cell.angle_beta   90.00
_cell.angle_gamma   90.00
#
_symmetry.space_group_name_H-M   'P 1'
#
loop_
_entity.id
_entity.type
_entity.pdbx_description
1 polymer ?
#
loop_
_entity_poly.entity_id
_entity_poly.type
_entity_poly.pdbx_seq_one_letter_code
_entity_poly.pdbx_strand_id
1 'polypeptide(L)'
;YNSMRSFTKTPLLFRVLALLSALILITSLFSAQLAPYDPYATDPQLILKAPSAEHLLGTDNYGRDILSRILAGGKTSIFAALFIILVAGSLGSLIGLLAGYYQGRMDAILMRVTDIFQAFPDIVLAIAVAGVLGGGLVNAVLALILTTWTQYARIARSAAVAAKEETYIQAARLSGCSDVRILFGHILPNIAGPLVVTAVLHVSSMMM
;
A
#
# COMPACT_ATOMS: atom_id res chain seq x y z
N TYR A 1 13.73 16.08 29.96
CA TYR A 1 13.00 15.05 30.79
C TYR A 1 11.48 15.24 30.79
N ASN A 2 10.91 16.05 29.85
CA ASN A 2 9.46 16.35 29.82
C ASN A 2 8.74 15.98 28.49
N SER A 3 9.36 15.21 27.58
CA SER A 3 8.71 14.88 26.30
C SER A 3 7.89 13.58 26.27
N MET A 4 7.90 12.79 27.34
CA MET A 4 7.22 11.49 27.39
C MET A 4 5.76 11.51 27.91
N ARG A 5 5.18 12.67 28.22
CA ARG A 5 3.81 12.77 28.77
C ARG A 5 2.74 13.28 27.78
N SER A 6 3.06 13.47 26.50
CA SER A 6 2.09 13.98 25.50
C SER A 6 1.35 12.90 24.71
N PHE A 7 1.64 11.62 24.90
CA PHE A 7 1.04 10.52 24.12
C PHE A 7 -0.36 10.07 24.58
N THR A 8 -0.91 10.64 25.64
CA THR A 8 -2.16 10.14 26.27
C THR A 8 -3.45 10.82 25.81
N LYS A 9 -3.41 11.79 24.89
CA LYS A 9 -4.61 12.38 24.30
C LYS A 9 -4.58 12.29 22.78
N THR A 10 -4.72 11.07 22.25
CA THR A 10 -5.07 10.92 20.83
C THR A 10 -6.36 11.71 20.59
N PRO A 11 -6.39 12.64 19.61
CA PRO A 11 -7.59 13.44 19.34
C PRO A 11 -8.76 12.50 19.03
N LEU A 12 -9.96 12.87 19.47
CA LEU A 12 -11.19 12.07 19.28
C LEU A 12 -11.33 11.65 17.81
N LEU A 13 -11.03 12.55 16.87
CA LEU A 13 -11.03 12.28 15.44
C LEU A 13 -10.14 11.09 15.05
N PHE A 14 -8.92 11.01 15.60
CA PHE A 14 -8.02 9.89 15.32
C PHE A 14 -8.61 8.56 15.79
N ARG A 15 -9.19 8.53 16.98
CA ARG A 15 -9.85 7.31 17.51
C ARG A 15 -11.03 6.87 16.66
N VAL A 16 -11.87 7.82 16.24
CA VAL A 16 -13.02 7.56 15.35
C VAL A 16 -12.55 7.02 14.00
N LEU A 17 -11.56 7.66 13.38
CA LEU A 17 -11.02 7.19 12.10
C LEU A 17 -10.35 5.82 12.21
N ALA A 18 -9.61 5.57 13.29
CA ALA A 18 -9.00 4.26 13.54
C ALA A 18 -10.06 3.16 13.75
N LEU A 19 -11.14 3.45 14.49
CA LEU A 19 -12.24 2.52 14.65
C LEU A 19 -12.98 2.24 13.33
N LEU A 20 -13.23 3.27 12.52
CA LEU A 20 -13.85 3.10 11.20
C LEU A 20 -12.96 2.26 10.27
N SER A 21 -11.66 2.54 10.23
CA SER A 21 -10.70 1.76 9.44
C SER A 21 -10.65 0.30 9.91
N ALA A 22 -10.62 0.06 11.22
CA ALA A 22 -10.66 -1.28 11.78
C ALA A 22 -11.97 -2.01 11.44
N LEU A 23 -13.10 -1.32 11.49
CA LEU A 23 -14.41 -1.87 11.12
C LEU A 23 -14.42 -2.29 9.65
N ILE A 24 -13.93 -1.43 8.73
CA ILE A 24 -13.84 -1.73 7.30
C ILE A 24 -12.93 -2.96 7.06
N LEU A 25 -11.79 -3.04 7.72
CA LEU A 25 -10.88 -4.19 7.59
C LEU A 25 -11.53 -5.48 8.11
N ILE A 26 -12.20 -5.44 9.26
CA ILE A 26 -12.89 -6.60 9.84
C ILE A 26 -14.04 -7.05 8.93
N THR A 27 -14.90 -6.14 8.50
CA THR A 27 -16.01 -6.47 7.58
C THR A 27 -15.51 -7.05 6.25
N SER A 28 -14.40 -6.55 5.73
CA SER A 28 -13.78 -7.10 4.52
C SER A 28 -13.19 -8.49 4.75
N LEU A 29 -12.54 -8.72 5.89
CA LEU A 29 -11.97 -10.03 6.23
C LEU A 29 -13.07 -11.11 6.36
N PHE A 30 -14.18 -10.76 7.00
CA PHE A 30 -15.32 -11.65 7.22
C PHE A 30 -16.42 -11.50 6.18
N SER A 31 -16.11 -10.93 5.01
CA SER A 31 -17.09 -10.65 3.96
C SER A 31 -17.88 -11.88 3.50
N ALA A 32 -17.25 -13.04 3.42
CA ALA A 32 -17.90 -14.28 3.01
C ALA A 32 -18.96 -14.77 4.03
N GLN A 33 -18.78 -14.47 5.32
CA GLN A 33 -19.72 -14.80 6.38
C GLN A 33 -20.81 -13.74 6.56
N LEU A 34 -20.48 -12.49 6.20
CA LEU A 34 -21.39 -11.35 6.33
C LEU A 34 -22.26 -11.14 5.10
N ALA A 35 -21.87 -11.67 3.93
CA ALA A 35 -22.65 -11.56 2.71
C ALA A 35 -23.92 -12.43 2.81
N PRO A 36 -25.12 -11.82 2.73
CA PRO A 36 -26.37 -12.60 2.84
C PRO A 36 -26.62 -13.49 1.61
N TYR A 37 -26.06 -13.14 0.44
CA TYR A 37 -26.21 -13.84 -0.81
C TYR A 37 -24.88 -14.05 -1.50
N ASP A 38 -24.85 -14.97 -2.50
CA ASP A 38 -23.70 -15.09 -3.40
C ASP A 38 -23.55 -13.79 -4.23
N PRO A 39 -22.42 -13.06 -4.12
CA PRO A 39 -22.21 -11.79 -4.82
C PRO A 39 -22.16 -11.92 -6.35
N TYR A 40 -22.07 -13.13 -6.87
CA TYR A 40 -21.97 -13.42 -8.31
C TYR A 40 -23.25 -14.06 -8.89
N ALA A 41 -24.17 -14.52 -8.05
CA ALA A 41 -25.42 -15.12 -8.50
C ALA A 41 -26.30 -14.06 -9.20
N THR A 42 -26.66 -14.33 -10.46
CA THR A 42 -27.51 -13.45 -11.28
C THR A 42 -28.94 -13.97 -11.31
N ASP A 43 -29.91 -13.06 -11.12
CA ASP A 43 -31.33 -13.40 -11.24
C ASP A 43 -32.07 -12.33 -12.08
N PRO A 44 -32.55 -12.68 -13.30
CA PRO A 44 -33.27 -11.75 -14.16
C PRO A 44 -34.57 -11.18 -13.55
N GLN A 45 -35.15 -11.88 -12.56
CA GLN A 45 -36.42 -11.43 -11.92
C GLN A 45 -36.12 -10.35 -10.82
N LEU A 46 -34.87 -10.24 -10.40
CA LEU A 46 -34.41 -9.33 -9.37
C LEU A 46 -33.70 -8.08 -9.93
N ILE A 47 -33.72 -7.86 -11.25
CA ILE A 47 -33.03 -6.73 -11.89
C ILE A 47 -33.54 -5.40 -11.34
N LEU A 48 -32.60 -4.54 -10.87
CA LEU A 48 -32.82 -3.15 -10.41
C LEU A 48 -33.94 -3.02 -9.35
N LYS A 49 -34.10 -4.01 -8.48
CA LYS A 49 -35.05 -3.89 -7.35
C LYS A 49 -34.52 -2.90 -6.32
N ALA A 50 -35.44 -2.08 -5.83
CA ALA A 50 -35.17 -1.13 -4.76
C ALA A 50 -34.81 -1.83 -3.45
N PRO A 51 -34.14 -1.13 -2.50
CA PRO A 51 -33.86 -1.66 -1.18
C PRO A 51 -35.09 -2.23 -0.50
N SER A 52 -34.95 -3.41 0.10
CA SER A 52 -36.02 -4.17 0.78
C SER A 52 -35.47 -4.94 1.96
N ALA A 53 -36.35 -5.61 2.73
CA ALA A 53 -35.91 -6.48 3.82
C ALA A 53 -35.09 -7.70 3.34
N GLU A 54 -35.34 -8.15 2.10
CA GLU A 54 -34.60 -9.25 1.47
C GLU A 54 -33.25 -8.78 0.88
N HIS A 55 -33.27 -7.61 0.22
CA HIS A 55 -32.07 -6.99 -0.38
C HIS A 55 -31.85 -5.61 0.20
N LEU A 56 -31.09 -5.49 1.29
CA LEU A 56 -30.94 -4.28 2.09
C LEU A 56 -30.51 -3.05 1.27
N LEU A 57 -29.64 -3.22 0.28
CA LEU A 57 -29.21 -2.15 -0.64
C LEU A 57 -29.80 -2.31 -2.05
N GLY A 58 -30.79 -3.21 -2.23
CA GLY A 58 -31.34 -3.54 -3.53
C GLY A 58 -30.43 -4.41 -4.37
N THR A 59 -30.72 -4.50 -5.67
CA THR A 59 -30.03 -5.33 -6.63
C THR A 59 -29.53 -4.52 -7.84
N ASP A 60 -28.51 -5.02 -8.50
CA ASP A 60 -27.90 -4.36 -9.66
C ASP A 60 -28.62 -4.72 -10.99
N ASN A 61 -28.06 -4.25 -12.11
CA ASN A 61 -28.55 -4.49 -13.47
C ASN A 61 -28.46 -5.95 -13.94
N TYR A 62 -27.91 -6.86 -13.12
CA TYR A 62 -27.91 -8.30 -13.34
C TYR A 62 -28.70 -9.07 -12.28
N GLY A 63 -29.42 -8.35 -11.40
CA GLY A 63 -30.19 -8.94 -10.30
C GLY A 63 -29.36 -9.44 -9.13
N ARG A 64 -28.05 -9.04 -9.04
CA ARG A 64 -27.14 -9.45 -7.96
C ARG A 64 -27.32 -8.53 -6.75
N ASP A 65 -27.21 -9.10 -5.54
CA ASP A 65 -27.36 -8.32 -4.30
C ASP A 65 -26.19 -7.33 -4.12
N ILE A 66 -26.52 -6.03 -4.02
CA ILE A 66 -25.52 -4.96 -3.94
C ILE A 66 -24.72 -5.04 -2.65
N LEU A 67 -25.32 -5.37 -1.50
CA LEU A 67 -24.61 -5.47 -0.22
C LEU A 67 -23.55 -6.58 -0.27
N SER A 68 -23.93 -7.77 -0.75
CA SER A 68 -23.02 -8.89 -0.92
C SER A 68 -21.84 -8.56 -1.84
N ARG A 69 -22.12 -7.81 -2.92
CA ARG A 69 -21.09 -7.36 -3.86
C ARG A 69 -20.13 -6.35 -3.26
N ILE A 70 -20.62 -5.39 -2.45
CA ILE A 70 -19.77 -4.42 -1.76
C ILE A 70 -18.83 -5.13 -0.80
N LEU A 71 -19.35 -6.09 -0.03
CA LEU A 71 -18.54 -6.87 0.91
C LEU A 71 -17.45 -7.69 0.20
N ALA A 72 -17.82 -8.40 -0.87
CA ALA A 72 -16.88 -9.22 -1.66
C ALA A 72 -15.84 -8.35 -2.39
N GLY A 73 -16.28 -7.25 -3.01
CA GLY A 73 -15.41 -6.29 -3.68
C GLY A 73 -14.43 -5.61 -2.72
N GLY A 74 -14.91 -5.21 -1.53
CA GLY A 74 -14.09 -4.64 -0.47
C GLY A 74 -12.95 -5.58 -0.06
N LYS A 75 -13.24 -6.86 0.14
CA LYS A 75 -12.21 -7.88 0.42
C LYS A 75 -11.16 -7.92 -0.68
N THR A 76 -11.58 -8.08 -1.92
CA THR A 76 -10.67 -8.21 -3.07
C THR A 76 -9.79 -6.96 -3.21
N SER A 77 -10.37 -5.77 -3.14
CA SER A 77 -9.65 -4.49 -3.30
C SER A 77 -8.66 -4.24 -2.17
N ILE A 78 -9.06 -4.47 -0.92
CA ILE A 78 -8.19 -4.23 0.25
C ILE A 78 -7.01 -5.20 0.24
N PHE A 79 -7.24 -6.50 0.02
CA PHE A 79 -6.14 -7.47 -0.02
C PHE A 79 -5.20 -7.24 -1.21
N ALA A 80 -5.73 -6.87 -2.39
CA ALA A 80 -4.91 -6.50 -3.53
C ALA A 80 -4.05 -5.27 -3.22
N ALA A 81 -4.63 -4.20 -2.66
CA ALA A 81 -3.89 -2.99 -2.29
C ALA A 81 -2.80 -3.28 -1.26
N LEU A 82 -3.11 -4.03 -0.20
CA LEU A 82 -2.12 -4.41 0.82
C LEU A 82 -0.99 -5.25 0.23
N PHE A 83 -1.29 -6.18 -0.65
CA PHE A 83 -0.28 -7.01 -1.33
C PHE A 83 0.62 -6.17 -2.24
N ILE A 84 0.04 -5.26 -3.04
CA ILE A 84 0.80 -4.34 -3.90
C ILE A 84 1.76 -3.50 -3.04
N ILE A 85 1.26 -2.89 -1.96
CA ILE A 85 2.05 -2.05 -1.07
C ILE A 85 3.16 -2.86 -0.38
N LEU A 86 2.86 -4.06 0.07
CA LEU A 86 3.86 -4.94 0.69
C LEU A 86 5.01 -5.25 -0.28
N VAL A 87 4.68 -5.68 -1.49
CA VAL A 87 5.69 -6.08 -2.48
C VAL A 87 6.43 -4.86 -3.05
N ALA A 88 5.69 -3.87 -3.57
CA ALA A 88 6.28 -2.66 -4.16
C ALA A 88 7.02 -1.83 -3.10
N GLY A 89 6.46 -1.70 -1.90
CA GLY A 89 7.06 -1.01 -0.77
C GLY A 89 8.35 -1.68 -0.31
N SER A 90 8.37 -3.01 -0.17
CA SER A 90 9.58 -3.74 0.22
C SER A 90 10.67 -3.63 -0.84
N LEU A 91 10.35 -3.89 -2.11
CA LEU A 91 11.31 -3.79 -3.22
C LEU A 91 11.85 -2.37 -3.38
N GLY A 92 10.95 -1.38 -3.42
CA GLY A 92 11.35 0.02 -3.57
C GLY A 92 12.17 0.51 -2.39
N SER A 93 11.75 0.19 -1.16
CA SER A 93 12.51 0.57 0.04
C SER A 93 13.89 -0.05 0.06
N LEU A 94 14.05 -1.31 -0.34
CA LEU A 94 15.35 -1.96 -0.42
C LEU A 94 16.26 -1.28 -1.46
N ILE A 95 15.73 -1.03 -2.65
CA ILE A 95 16.47 -0.33 -3.72
C ILE A 95 16.88 1.07 -3.28
N GLY A 96 15.95 1.83 -2.70
CA GLY A 96 16.23 3.18 -2.21
C GLY A 96 17.21 3.21 -1.05
N LEU A 97 17.10 2.26 -0.10
CA LEU A 97 18.02 2.11 1.02
C LEU A 97 19.46 1.85 0.54
N LEU A 98 19.65 0.93 -0.41
CA LEU A 98 20.94 0.63 -1.01
C LEU A 98 21.50 1.85 -1.78
N ALA A 99 20.69 2.50 -2.59
CA ALA A 99 21.07 3.69 -3.33
C ALA A 99 21.51 4.83 -2.39
N GLY A 100 20.72 5.13 -1.36
CA GLY A 100 21.01 6.20 -0.39
C GLY A 100 22.22 5.92 0.50
N TYR A 101 22.45 4.65 0.87
CA TYR A 101 23.56 4.28 1.73
C TYR A 101 24.89 4.27 0.97
N TYR A 102 24.98 3.54 -0.17
CA TYR A 102 26.23 3.40 -0.91
C TYR A 102 26.57 4.62 -1.74
N GLN A 103 25.54 5.34 -2.23
CA GLN A 103 25.73 6.53 -3.08
C GLN A 103 26.57 6.28 -4.36
N GLY A 104 27.11 7.32 -4.94
CA GLY A 104 28.02 7.22 -6.09
C GLY A 104 27.42 6.50 -7.30
N ARG A 105 28.16 5.52 -7.85
CA ARG A 105 27.76 4.78 -9.06
C ARG A 105 26.51 3.91 -8.84
N MET A 106 26.37 3.28 -7.67
CA MET A 106 25.21 2.45 -7.34
C MET A 106 23.94 3.30 -7.30
N ASP A 107 23.98 4.45 -6.64
CA ASP A 107 22.90 5.42 -6.62
C ASP A 107 22.53 5.87 -8.03
N ALA A 108 23.54 6.27 -8.82
CA ALA A 108 23.32 6.74 -10.19
C ALA A 108 22.63 5.69 -11.07
N ILE A 109 23.01 4.40 -10.97
CA ILE A 109 22.40 3.32 -11.76
C ILE A 109 20.97 3.04 -11.27
N LEU A 110 20.78 2.84 -9.97
CA LEU A 110 19.46 2.50 -9.40
C LEU A 110 18.44 3.62 -9.62
N MET A 111 18.86 4.88 -9.45
CA MET A 111 17.97 6.01 -9.69
C MET A 111 17.71 6.24 -11.18
N ARG A 112 18.66 5.95 -12.06
CA ARG A 112 18.41 6.01 -13.50
C ARG A 112 17.34 5.00 -13.94
N VAL A 113 17.37 3.77 -13.39
CA VAL A 113 16.30 2.79 -13.64
C VAL A 113 14.97 3.32 -13.11
N THR A 114 14.95 3.86 -11.87
CA THR A 114 13.76 4.47 -11.29
C THR A 114 13.20 5.60 -12.15
N ASP A 115 14.08 6.46 -12.71
CA ASP A 115 13.69 7.59 -13.56
C ASP A 115 13.05 7.13 -14.89
N ILE A 116 13.52 6.01 -15.47
CA ILE A 116 12.92 5.44 -16.67
C ILE A 116 11.46 5.05 -16.43
N PHE A 117 11.17 4.40 -15.31
CA PHE A 117 9.79 4.05 -14.96
C PHE A 117 8.93 5.28 -14.70
N GLN A 118 9.46 6.30 -14.01
CA GLN A 118 8.75 7.54 -13.70
C GLN A 118 8.66 8.53 -14.85
N ALA A 119 9.29 8.25 -15.99
CA ALA A 119 9.11 9.06 -17.21
C ALA A 119 7.69 8.95 -17.77
N PHE A 120 6.96 7.89 -17.39
CA PHE A 120 5.57 7.68 -17.78
C PHE A 120 4.64 7.97 -16.60
N PRO A 121 3.45 8.56 -16.82
CA PRO A 121 2.42 8.64 -15.80
C PRO A 121 2.07 7.23 -15.28
N ASP A 122 2.08 7.03 -13.95
CA ASP A 122 1.93 5.72 -13.30
C ASP A 122 0.71 4.94 -13.82
N ILE A 123 -0.46 5.62 -13.92
CA ILE A 123 -1.71 5.01 -14.40
C ILE A 123 -1.59 4.57 -15.86
N VAL A 124 -0.98 5.39 -16.72
CA VAL A 124 -0.82 5.08 -18.15
C VAL A 124 0.07 3.86 -18.33
N LEU A 125 1.19 3.81 -17.60
CA LEU A 125 2.11 2.68 -17.64
C LEU A 125 1.43 1.41 -17.09
N ALA A 126 0.68 1.52 -15.99
CA ALA A 126 -0.03 0.38 -15.40
C ALA A 126 -1.08 -0.20 -16.36
N ILE A 127 -1.87 0.67 -17.05
CA ILE A 127 -2.86 0.23 -18.05
C ILE A 127 -2.17 -0.44 -19.24
N ALA A 128 -1.08 0.15 -19.74
CA ALA A 128 -0.32 -0.42 -20.86
C ALA A 128 0.23 -1.82 -20.52
N VAL A 129 0.83 -1.96 -19.34
CA VAL A 129 1.38 -3.26 -18.87
C VAL A 129 0.26 -4.27 -18.65
N ALA A 130 -0.83 -3.90 -17.99
CA ALA A 130 -1.98 -4.79 -17.77
C ALA A 130 -2.61 -5.22 -19.10
N GLY A 131 -2.68 -4.33 -20.09
CA GLY A 131 -3.18 -4.63 -21.43
C GLY A 131 -2.32 -5.66 -22.16
N VAL A 132 -1.01 -5.55 -22.08
CA VAL A 132 -0.05 -6.51 -22.68
C VAL A 132 -0.14 -7.88 -21.98
N LEU A 133 -0.31 -7.88 -20.65
CA LEU A 133 -0.42 -9.11 -19.85
C LEU A 133 -1.78 -9.82 -20.00
N GLY A 134 -2.79 -9.20 -20.60
CA GLY A 134 -4.04 -9.86 -20.97
C GLY A 134 -5.15 -9.74 -19.93
N GLY A 135 -5.28 -8.64 -19.23
CA GLY A 135 -6.40 -8.34 -18.32
C GLY A 135 -6.44 -9.23 -17.04
N GLY A 136 -7.46 -8.98 -16.21
CA GLY A 136 -7.66 -9.72 -14.96
C GLY A 136 -6.94 -9.12 -13.74
N LEU A 137 -7.39 -9.51 -12.54
CA LEU A 137 -6.93 -8.94 -11.27
C LEU A 137 -5.42 -9.16 -11.05
N VAL A 138 -4.92 -10.35 -11.34
CA VAL A 138 -3.50 -10.69 -11.12
C VAL A 138 -2.60 -9.81 -11.98
N ASN A 139 -2.94 -9.63 -13.26
CA ASN A 139 -2.18 -8.82 -14.19
C ASN A 139 -2.23 -7.32 -13.82
N ALA A 140 -3.38 -6.85 -13.33
CA ALA A 140 -3.50 -5.49 -12.78
C ALA A 140 -2.62 -5.29 -11.54
N VAL A 141 -2.61 -6.25 -10.61
CA VAL A 141 -1.74 -6.22 -9.41
C VAL A 141 -0.26 -6.19 -9.81
N LEU A 142 0.16 -7.03 -10.77
CA LEU A 142 1.54 -7.04 -11.26
C LEU A 142 1.94 -5.71 -11.92
N ALA A 143 1.05 -5.15 -12.74
CA ALA A 143 1.26 -3.84 -13.38
C ALA A 143 1.42 -2.72 -12.33
N LEU A 144 0.57 -2.71 -11.30
CA LEU A 144 0.64 -1.72 -10.23
C LEU A 144 1.90 -1.90 -9.36
N ILE A 145 2.34 -3.12 -9.08
CA ILE A 145 3.62 -3.36 -8.38
C ILE A 145 4.78 -2.78 -9.21
N LEU A 146 4.77 -3.03 -10.53
CA LEU A 146 5.82 -2.59 -11.45
C LEU A 146 5.95 -1.07 -11.54
N THR A 147 4.89 -0.31 -11.31
CA THR A 147 4.90 1.15 -11.35
C THR A 147 5.14 1.77 -9.97
N THR A 148 4.55 1.22 -8.93
CA THR A 148 4.50 1.83 -7.58
C THR A 148 5.83 1.77 -6.82
N TRP A 149 6.68 0.75 -7.02
CA TRP A 149 7.93 0.57 -6.27
C TRP A 149 8.87 1.78 -6.37
N THR A 150 8.81 2.53 -7.47
CA THR A 150 9.70 3.67 -7.74
C THR A 150 9.52 4.81 -6.74
N GLN A 151 8.30 5.05 -6.30
CA GLN A 151 8.00 6.09 -5.30
C GLN A 151 8.60 5.72 -3.94
N TYR A 152 8.48 4.45 -3.53
CA TYR A 152 9.13 3.96 -2.30
C TYR A 152 10.66 4.03 -2.40
N ALA A 153 11.23 3.74 -3.57
CA ALA A 153 12.65 3.83 -3.79
C ALA A 153 13.18 5.26 -3.59
N ARG A 154 12.50 6.26 -4.12
CA ARG A 154 12.89 7.67 -3.91
C ARG A 154 12.77 8.12 -2.46
N ILE A 155 11.69 7.77 -1.80
CA ILE A 155 11.48 8.14 -0.40
C ILE A 155 12.52 7.47 0.49
N ALA A 156 12.73 6.16 0.32
CA ALA A 156 13.74 5.42 1.08
C ALA A 156 15.14 5.95 0.83
N ARG A 157 15.49 6.27 -0.43
CA ARG A 157 16.78 6.88 -0.76
C ARG A 157 17.00 8.21 -0.07
N SER A 158 16.03 9.12 -0.18
CA SER A 158 16.13 10.44 0.45
C SER A 158 16.29 10.34 1.96
N ALA A 159 15.50 9.50 2.60
CA ALA A 159 15.55 9.26 4.04
C ALA A 159 16.84 8.55 4.46
N ALA A 160 17.36 7.61 3.66
CA ALA A 160 18.62 6.90 3.95
C ALA A 160 19.84 7.82 3.81
N VAL A 161 19.86 8.73 2.83
CA VAL A 161 20.90 9.76 2.71
C VAL A 161 20.96 10.63 3.96
N ALA A 162 19.79 11.11 4.43
CA ALA A 162 19.72 11.92 5.64
C ALA A 162 20.15 11.12 6.89
N ALA A 163 19.63 9.91 7.05
CA ALA A 163 19.95 9.06 8.20
C ALA A 163 21.43 8.67 8.29
N LYS A 164 22.10 8.51 7.15
CA LYS A 164 23.53 8.15 7.08
C LYS A 164 24.44 9.20 7.72
N GLU A 165 24.05 10.48 7.68
CA GLU A 165 24.84 11.59 8.24
C GLU A 165 24.63 11.76 9.76
N GLU A 166 23.69 11.02 10.35
CA GLU A 166 23.43 11.08 11.79
C GLU A 166 24.62 10.55 12.62
N THR A 167 24.89 11.23 13.74
CA THR A 167 26.05 10.94 14.59
C THR A 167 26.07 9.52 15.14
N TYR A 168 24.90 8.92 15.43
CA TYR A 168 24.82 7.54 15.91
C TYR A 168 25.20 6.51 14.84
N ILE A 169 24.96 6.80 13.56
CA ILE A 169 25.41 5.94 12.45
C ILE A 169 26.92 6.02 12.28
N GLN A 170 27.50 7.22 12.40
CA GLN A 170 28.94 7.39 12.37
C GLN A 170 29.62 6.68 13.55
N ALA A 171 29.05 6.78 14.75
CA ALA A 171 29.51 6.05 15.92
C ALA A 171 29.44 4.51 15.73
N ALA A 172 28.33 4.01 15.18
CA ALA A 172 28.19 2.58 14.88
C ALA A 172 29.25 2.09 13.88
N ARG A 173 29.55 2.90 12.86
CA ARG A 173 30.62 2.58 11.89
C ARG A 173 32.01 2.57 12.54
N LEU A 174 32.33 3.55 13.38
CA LEU A 174 33.58 3.60 14.12
C LEU A 174 33.72 2.43 15.10
N SER A 175 32.62 1.94 15.64
CA SER A 175 32.56 0.76 16.51
C SER A 175 32.69 -0.57 15.76
N GLY A 176 32.90 -0.55 14.41
CA GLY A 176 33.09 -1.75 13.60
C GLY A 176 31.80 -2.48 13.21
N CYS A 177 30.65 -1.84 13.28
CA CYS A 177 29.41 -2.43 12.78
C CYS A 177 29.49 -2.67 11.27
N SER A 178 29.07 -3.85 10.81
CA SER A 178 28.98 -4.15 9.38
C SER A 178 27.89 -3.32 8.69
N ASP A 179 28.09 -3.06 7.39
CA ASP A 179 27.12 -2.30 6.57
C ASP A 179 25.71 -2.90 6.65
N VAL A 180 25.58 -4.22 6.60
CA VAL A 180 24.27 -4.91 6.72
C VAL A 180 23.60 -4.58 8.05
N ARG A 181 24.34 -4.58 9.16
CA ARG A 181 23.82 -4.22 10.48
C ARG A 181 23.41 -2.75 10.54
N ILE A 182 24.19 -1.86 9.92
CA ILE A 182 23.86 -0.44 9.84
C ILE A 182 22.58 -0.24 9.02
N LEU A 183 22.48 -0.86 7.84
CA LEU A 183 21.32 -0.74 6.94
C LEU A 183 20.03 -1.24 7.61
N PHE A 184 20.00 -2.48 8.08
CA PHE A 184 18.79 -3.12 8.57
C PHE A 184 18.52 -2.90 10.05
N GLY A 185 19.56 -2.69 10.85
CA GLY A 185 19.44 -2.49 12.30
C GLY A 185 19.30 -1.02 12.73
N HIS A 186 19.80 -0.10 11.94
CA HIS A 186 19.83 1.32 12.31
C HIS A 186 19.07 2.22 11.31
N ILE A 187 19.37 2.14 10.01
CA ILE A 187 18.79 3.05 9.02
C ILE A 187 17.33 2.66 8.72
N LEU A 188 17.07 1.40 8.35
CA LEU A 188 15.74 0.95 7.95
C LEU A 188 14.66 1.19 9.02
N PRO A 189 14.88 0.87 10.31
CA PRO A 189 13.90 1.19 11.34
C PRO A 189 13.66 2.69 11.51
N ASN A 190 14.70 3.51 11.32
CA ASN A 190 14.60 4.97 11.45
C ASN A 190 13.80 5.60 10.28
N ILE A 191 13.93 5.08 9.07
CA ILE A 191 13.18 5.55 7.90
C ILE A 191 11.81 4.90 7.73
N ALA A 192 11.44 3.95 8.59
CA ALA A 192 10.15 3.26 8.52
C ALA A 192 8.95 4.22 8.63
N GLY A 193 9.07 5.29 9.42
CA GLY A 193 8.00 6.30 9.58
C GLY A 193 7.51 6.87 8.26
N PRO A 194 8.35 7.53 7.47
CA PRO A 194 7.98 8.04 6.13
C PRO A 194 7.45 6.95 5.19
N LEU A 195 7.99 5.74 5.23
CA LEU A 195 7.54 4.62 4.39
C LEU A 195 6.13 4.15 4.75
N VAL A 196 5.82 4.05 6.05
CA VAL A 196 4.47 3.70 6.53
C VAL A 196 3.45 4.78 6.17
N VAL A 197 3.80 6.06 6.32
CA VAL A 197 2.92 7.16 5.89
C VAL A 197 2.60 7.05 4.40
N THR A 198 3.61 6.83 3.58
CA THR A 198 3.43 6.62 2.13
C THR A 198 2.55 5.40 1.84
N ALA A 199 2.76 4.30 2.55
CA ALA A 199 1.95 3.08 2.42
C ALA A 199 0.46 3.36 2.69
N VAL A 200 0.16 4.08 3.78
CA VAL A 200 -1.23 4.44 4.14
C VAL A 200 -1.89 5.33 3.07
N LEU A 201 -1.15 6.30 2.53
CA LEU A 201 -1.66 7.16 1.45
C LEU A 201 -1.92 6.36 0.16
N HIS A 202 -1.06 5.38 -0.14
CA HIS A 202 -1.22 4.53 -1.32
C HIS A 202 -2.39 3.54 -1.20
N VAL A 203 -2.79 3.10 0.01
CA VAL A 203 -4.01 2.28 0.15
C VAL A 203 -5.20 2.96 -0.51
N SER A 204 -5.39 4.25 -0.26
CA SER A 204 -6.51 5.01 -0.84
C SER A 204 -6.43 5.10 -2.37
N SER A 205 -5.25 5.38 -2.92
CA SER A 205 -5.07 5.52 -4.38
C SER A 205 -5.15 4.18 -5.13
N MET A 206 -4.82 3.06 -4.47
CA MET A 206 -4.89 1.72 -5.07
C MET A 206 -6.31 1.14 -5.08
N MET A 207 -7.21 1.67 -4.26
CA MET A 207 -8.62 1.22 -4.19
C MET A 207 -9.52 1.95 -5.19
N MET A 208 -9.06 3.03 -5.79
CA MET A 208 -9.78 3.81 -6.81
C MET A 208 -9.47 3.32 -8.22
#